data_6cc5e78165d1f21dcccb7c627030ff59
#
_entry.id   6cc5e78165d1f21dcccb7c627030ff59
#
_cell.length_a   1.000
_cell.length_b   1.000
_cell.length_c   1.000
_cell.angle_alpha   90.00
_cell.angle_beta   90.00
_cell.angle_gamma   90.00
#
_symmetry.space_group_name_H-M   'P 1'
#
loop_
_entity.id
_entity.type
_entity.pdbx_description
1 polymer ?
#
loop_
_entity_poly.entity_id
_entity_poly.type
_entity_poly.pdbx_seq_one_letter_code
_entity_poly.pdbx_strand_id
1 'polypeptide(L)'
;KNATYPFVKVTKDEYNNLIERAMKSSNRWIHLKYLRYSEKEIRESFDKKVEMRVFSWKGERDTVMTPRDSILYYKAFLRTGMMSMEPQTGHIKAWVGGINYKHFQYDQVAQGARQTGSTFKPFVYATAIDQLHYSPCLELPDIQTCIEAGKYGNVQAWCPRNSTGNFSGKMMTLKAALANSINSITVNLMDKVGPVPVINLVKKLGIDRKSVV
;
A
#
# COMPACT_ATOMS: atom_id res chain seq x y z
N LYS A 1 27.48 5.68 -4.52
CA LYS A 1 26.44 6.46 -5.23
C LYS A 1 25.18 6.38 -4.40
N ASN A 2 24.64 7.52 -3.96
CA ASN A 2 23.37 7.55 -3.23
C ASN A 2 22.25 7.03 -4.14
N ALA A 3 21.41 6.15 -3.60
CA ALA A 3 20.26 5.64 -4.34
C ALA A 3 19.34 6.83 -4.71
N THR A 4 18.99 6.91 -5.99
CA THR A 4 18.07 7.93 -6.47
C THR A 4 16.62 7.42 -6.36
N TYR A 5 15.66 8.37 -6.30
CA TYR A 5 14.24 8.01 -6.36
C TYR A 5 13.96 7.02 -7.51
N PRO A 6 13.12 5.98 -7.31
CA PRO A 6 12.30 5.70 -6.11
C PRO A 6 13.01 4.83 -5.05
N PHE A 7 14.28 4.53 -5.19
CA PHE A 7 15.00 3.52 -4.39
C PHE A 7 15.73 4.08 -3.18
N VAL A 8 15.46 5.32 -2.78
CA VAL A 8 16.17 6.06 -1.71
C VAL A 8 16.19 5.33 -0.35
N LYS A 9 15.14 4.58 -0.04
CA LYS A 9 14.99 3.86 1.25
C LYS A 9 15.19 2.34 1.13
N VAL A 10 15.64 1.86 -0.02
CA VAL A 10 15.80 0.43 -0.28
C VAL A 10 17.26 0.06 -0.01
N THR A 11 17.47 -0.95 0.81
CA THR A 11 18.82 -1.49 1.05
C THR A 11 19.38 -2.16 -0.20
N LYS A 12 20.71 -2.33 -0.26
CA LYS A 12 21.36 -2.97 -1.41
C LYS A 12 20.83 -4.40 -1.64
N ASP A 13 20.57 -5.13 -0.57
CA ASP A 13 20.08 -6.51 -0.66
C ASP A 13 18.62 -6.56 -1.13
N GLU A 14 17.78 -5.68 -0.61
CA GLU A 14 16.39 -5.55 -1.08
C GLU A 14 16.35 -5.14 -2.56
N TYR A 15 17.20 -4.22 -2.98
CA TYR A 15 17.32 -3.81 -4.37
C TYR A 15 17.74 -4.98 -5.28
N ASN A 16 18.79 -5.73 -4.90
CA ASN A 16 19.25 -6.89 -5.65
C ASN A 16 18.16 -7.97 -5.74
N ASN A 17 17.50 -8.27 -4.61
CA ASN A 17 16.39 -9.23 -4.56
C ASN A 17 15.21 -8.81 -5.44
N LEU A 18 14.89 -7.50 -5.47
CA LEU A 18 13.82 -6.95 -6.31
C LEU A 18 14.12 -7.13 -7.80
N ILE A 19 15.36 -6.86 -8.22
CA ILE A 19 15.78 -7.03 -9.61
C ILE A 19 15.80 -8.50 -9.99
N GLU A 20 16.37 -9.35 -9.14
CA GLU A 20 16.45 -10.79 -9.35
C GLU A 20 15.05 -11.41 -9.54
N ARG A 21 14.10 -11.09 -8.67
CA ARG A 21 12.70 -11.54 -8.81
C ARG A 21 12.07 -11.06 -10.12
N ALA A 22 12.31 -9.80 -10.48
CA ALA A 22 11.76 -9.24 -11.71
C ALA A 22 12.38 -9.85 -12.98
N MET A 23 13.67 -10.17 -12.96
CA MET A 23 14.33 -10.90 -14.04
C MET A 23 13.71 -12.29 -14.19
N LYS A 24 13.61 -13.06 -13.10
CA LYS A 24 13.07 -14.45 -13.11
C LYS A 24 11.61 -14.51 -13.53
N SER A 25 10.81 -13.50 -13.25
CA SER A 25 9.40 -13.42 -13.65
C SER A 25 9.20 -12.84 -15.07
N SER A 26 10.24 -12.39 -15.74
CA SER A 26 10.13 -11.80 -17.08
C SER A 26 9.92 -12.85 -18.16
N ASN A 27 9.18 -12.48 -19.22
CA ASN A 27 8.99 -13.35 -20.39
C ASN A 27 10.33 -13.77 -21.02
N ARG A 28 11.34 -12.87 -20.99
CA ARG A 28 12.69 -13.18 -21.48
C ARG A 28 13.31 -14.33 -20.73
N TRP A 29 13.26 -14.33 -19.39
CA TRP A 29 13.80 -15.40 -18.57
C TRP A 29 13.08 -16.73 -18.83
N ILE A 30 11.74 -16.69 -18.81
CA ILE A 30 10.89 -17.88 -19.03
C ILE A 30 11.17 -18.49 -20.40
N HIS A 31 11.25 -17.65 -21.44
CA HIS A 31 11.52 -18.09 -22.81
C HIS A 31 12.91 -18.72 -22.96
N LEU A 32 13.97 -18.08 -22.47
CA LEU A 32 15.33 -18.61 -22.54
C LEU A 32 15.48 -19.91 -21.74
N LYS A 33 14.80 -20.01 -20.59
CA LYS A 33 14.76 -21.26 -19.81
C LYS A 33 14.04 -22.37 -20.55
N TYR A 34 12.95 -22.07 -21.25
CA TYR A 34 12.26 -23.02 -22.13
C TYR A 34 13.19 -23.53 -23.25
N LEU A 35 14.02 -22.65 -23.79
CA LEU A 35 15.05 -23.00 -24.80
C LEU A 35 16.28 -23.70 -24.18
N ARG A 36 16.24 -24.07 -22.91
CA ARG A 36 17.28 -24.81 -22.17
C ARG A 36 18.63 -24.07 -22.04
N TYR A 37 18.64 -22.74 -22.08
CA TYR A 37 19.82 -21.96 -21.72
C TYR A 37 20.13 -22.12 -20.22
N SER A 38 21.43 -22.13 -19.89
CA SER A 38 21.87 -22.15 -18.49
C SER A 38 21.52 -20.82 -17.78
N GLU A 39 21.37 -20.87 -16.47
CA GLU A 39 21.09 -19.63 -15.69
C GLU A 39 22.17 -18.56 -15.89
N LYS A 40 23.42 -18.96 -16.10
CA LYS A 40 24.53 -18.05 -16.38
C LYS A 40 24.32 -17.32 -17.70
N GLU A 41 24.04 -18.03 -18.77
CA GLU A 41 23.79 -17.44 -20.10
C GLU A 41 22.56 -16.53 -20.10
N ILE A 42 21.50 -16.94 -19.38
CA ILE A 42 20.30 -16.11 -19.21
C ILE A 42 20.66 -14.80 -18.52
N ARG A 43 21.42 -14.83 -17.42
CA ARG A 43 21.87 -13.61 -16.70
C ARG A 43 22.72 -12.72 -17.59
N GLU A 44 23.70 -13.26 -18.30
CA GLU A 44 24.53 -12.53 -19.25
C GLU A 44 23.69 -11.85 -20.34
N SER A 45 22.58 -12.46 -20.77
CA SER A 45 21.67 -11.88 -21.75
C SER A 45 20.96 -10.63 -21.24
N PHE A 46 20.80 -10.47 -19.90
CA PHE A 46 20.19 -9.29 -19.30
C PHE A 46 21.14 -8.08 -19.23
N ASP A 47 22.44 -8.31 -19.42
CA ASP A 47 23.46 -7.25 -19.38
C ASP A 47 23.89 -6.81 -20.79
N LYS A 48 23.39 -7.46 -21.84
CA LYS A 48 23.62 -7.07 -23.24
C LYS A 48 22.60 -6.00 -23.67
N LYS A 49 23.08 -4.93 -24.26
CA LYS A 49 22.21 -3.88 -24.82
C LYS A 49 21.43 -4.43 -26.02
N VAL A 50 20.15 -4.10 -26.08
CA VAL A 50 19.26 -4.44 -27.19
C VAL A 50 18.38 -3.24 -27.52
N GLU A 51 17.97 -3.15 -28.78
CA GLU A 51 16.96 -2.18 -29.19
C GLU A 51 15.61 -2.58 -28.61
N MET A 52 14.90 -1.62 -28.07
CA MET A 52 13.57 -1.84 -27.51
C MET A 52 12.72 -0.58 -27.55
N ARG A 53 11.42 -0.78 -27.64
CA ARG A 53 10.44 0.29 -27.54
C ARG A 53 9.89 0.33 -26.11
N VAL A 54 9.99 1.49 -25.48
CA VAL A 54 9.57 1.68 -24.08
C VAL A 54 8.51 2.76 -23.95
N PHE A 55 7.68 2.64 -22.91
CA PHE A 55 6.72 3.66 -22.54
C PHE A 55 7.43 4.94 -22.07
N SER A 56 6.88 6.08 -22.45
CA SER A 56 7.16 7.36 -21.78
C SER A 56 5.86 8.18 -21.68
N TRP A 57 5.84 9.20 -20.83
CA TRP A 57 4.68 10.10 -20.70
C TRP A 57 4.33 10.88 -21.97
N LYS A 58 5.28 10.96 -22.91
CA LYS A 58 5.12 11.60 -24.23
C LYS A 58 4.81 10.61 -25.35
N GLY A 59 4.50 9.35 -25.00
CA GLY A 59 4.31 8.26 -25.95
C GLY A 59 5.45 7.25 -25.92
N GLU A 60 5.36 6.22 -26.75
CA GLU A 60 6.41 5.20 -26.88
C GLU A 60 7.65 5.80 -27.55
N ARG A 61 8.81 5.36 -27.13
CA ARG A 61 10.09 5.73 -27.74
C ARG A 61 10.98 4.52 -27.97
N ASP A 62 11.70 4.53 -29.05
CA ASP A 62 12.74 3.55 -29.33
C ASP A 62 14.03 3.94 -28.57
N THR A 63 14.70 2.96 -27.99
CA THR A 63 15.91 3.15 -27.19
C THR A 63 16.77 1.90 -27.21
N VAL A 64 18.05 2.06 -26.88
CA VAL A 64 19.01 0.96 -26.74
C VAL A 64 19.42 0.90 -25.26
N MET A 65 18.99 -0.15 -24.57
CA MET A 65 19.36 -0.35 -23.17
C MET A 65 19.46 -1.85 -22.86
N THR A 66 20.01 -2.19 -21.71
CA THR A 66 20.01 -3.59 -21.27
C THR A 66 18.61 -4.00 -20.77
N PRO A 67 18.21 -5.28 -20.88
CA PRO A 67 16.97 -5.76 -20.26
C PRO A 67 16.90 -5.51 -18.75
N ARG A 68 18.05 -5.53 -18.06
CA ARG A 68 18.14 -5.14 -16.65
C ARG A 68 17.77 -3.68 -16.43
N ASP A 69 18.32 -2.77 -17.24
CA ASP A 69 18.00 -1.34 -17.14
C ASP A 69 16.53 -1.06 -17.48
N SER A 70 15.96 -1.82 -18.43
CA SER A 70 14.53 -1.69 -18.73
C SER A 70 13.63 -2.07 -17.54
N ILE A 71 13.98 -3.09 -16.77
CA ILE A 71 13.28 -3.45 -15.54
C ILE A 71 13.32 -2.29 -14.55
N LEU A 72 14.49 -1.68 -14.34
CA LEU A 72 14.64 -0.52 -13.46
C LEU A 72 13.84 0.68 -13.96
N TYR A 73 13.91 0.94 -15.26
CA TYR A 73 13.15 2.00 -15.93
C TYR A 73 11.65 1.86 -15.65
N TYR A 74 11.07 0.67 -15.87
CA TYR A 74 9.65 0.42 -15.62
C TYR A 74 9.27 0.44 -14.13
N LYS A 75 10.16 0.06 -13.24
CA LYS A 75 9.94 0.15 -11.78
C LYS A 75 10.01 1.57 -11.23
N ALA A 76 10.63 2.50 -11.96
CA ALA A 76 10.69 3.91 -11.58
C ALA A 76 9.37 4.67 -11.84
N PHE A 77 8.46 4.15 -12.65
CA PHE A 77 7.17 4.78 -12.85
C PHE A 77 6.28 4.64 -11.62
N LEU A 78 5.75 5.77 -11.15
CA LEU A 78 4.67 5.77 -10.16
C LEU A 78 3.42 5.15 -10.78
N ARG A 79 2.81 4.23 -10.05
CA ARG A 79 1.61 3.54 -10.47
C ARG A 79 0.47 3.92 -9.55
N THR A 80 -0.68 4.21 -10.12
CA THR A 80 -1.90 4.55 -9.40
C THR A 80 -3.09 3.95 -10.11
N GLY A 81 -4.14 3.72 -9.37
CA GLY A 81 -5.46 3.44 -9.88
C GLY A 81 -6.46 4.41 -9.28
N MET A 82 -7.60 4.57 -9.93
CA MET A 82 -8.70 5.40 -9.43
C MET A 82 -10.02 4.69 -9.71
N MET A 83 -10.92 4.75 -8.75
CA MET A 83 -12.30 4.34 -8.91
C MET A 83 -13.21 5.48 -8.46
N SER A 84 -14.25 5.75 -9.22
CA SER A 84 -15.35 6.66 -8.84
C SER A 84 -16.63 5.87 -8.79
N MET A 85 -17.42 6.08 -7.74
CA MET A 85 -18.72 5.45 -7.59
C MET A 85 -19.77 6.44 -7.09
N GLU A 86 -21.01 6.18 -7.42
CA GLU A 86 -22.15 6.91 -6.92
C GLU A 86 -22.49 6.44 -5.49
N PRO A 87 -22.47 7.33 -4.48
CA PRO A 87 -22.64 6.90 -3.09
C PRO A 87 -23.99 6.29 -2.78
N GLN A 88 -25.06 6.73 -3.47
CA GLN A 88 -26.43 6.29 -3.21
C GLN A 88 -26.72 4.90 -3.74
N THR A 89 -26.16 4.55 -4.89
CA THR A 89 -26.45 3.29 -5.59
C THR A 89 -25.31 2.29 -5.54
N GLY A 90 -24.08 2.75 -5.23
CA GLY A 90 -22.86 1.97 -5.32
C GLY A 90 -22.40 1.70 -6.75
N HIS A 91 -23.04 2.30 -7.78
CA HIS A 91 -22.65 2.10 -9.15
C HIS A 91 -21.29 2.71 -9.45
N ILE A 92 -20.42 1.92 -10.08
CA ILE A 92 -19.11 2.39 -10.54
C ILE A 92 -19.30 3.29 -11.75
N LYS A 93 -18.87 4.55 -11.66
CA LYS A 93 -18.93 5.54 -12.74
C LYS A 93 -17.64 5.61 -13.55
N ALA A 94 -16.47 5.36 -12.89
CA ALA A 94 -15.19 5.30 -13.56
C ALA A 94 -14.29 4.29 -12.88
N TRP A 95 -13.48 3.59 -13.69
CA TRP A 95 -12.48 2.63 -13.24
C TRP A 95 -11.21 2.81 -14.05
N VAL A 96 -10.12 3.18 -13.39
CA VAL A 96 -8.81 3.33 -14.01
C VAL A 96 -7.82 2.48 -13.20
N GLY A 97 -7.51 1.29 -13.69
CA GLY A 97 -6.65 0.33 -12.98
C GLY A 97 -5.16 0.67 -13.04
N GLY A 98 -4.72 1.54 -13.94
CA GLY A 98 -3.32 1.89 -14.10
C GLY A 98 -3.07 3.01 -15.10
N ILE A 99 -1.80 3.39 -15.25
CA ILE A 99 -1.38 4.54 -16.07
C ILE A 99 -1.42 4.27 -17.57
N ASN A 100 -1.25 3.02 -17.98
CA ASN A 100 -1.32 2.59 -19.38
C ASN A 100 -1.44 1.06 -19.44
N TYR A 101 -2.54 0.53 -19.95
CA TYR A 101 -2.80 -0.91 -19.96
C TYR A 101 -1.80 -1.72 -20.81
N LYS A 102 -1.34 -1.16 -21.93
CA LYS A 102 -0.39 -1.85 -22.83
C LYS A 102 0.94 -2.20 -22.14
N HIS A 103 1.41 -1.32 -21.25
CA HIS A 103 2.70 -1.46 -20.58
C HIS A 103 2.59 -1.84 -19.11
N PHE A 104 1.44 -1.61 -18.47
CA PHE A 104 1.22 -1.82 -17.04
C PHE A 104 -0.14 -2.48 -16.82
N GLN A 105 -0.19 -3.80 -17.04
CA GLN A 105 -1.44 -4.56 -17.01
C GLN A 105 -1.96 -4.86 -15.60
N TYR A 106 -1.15 -4.60 -14.56
CA TYR A 106 -1.55 -4.81 -13.18
C TYR A 106 -2.56 -3.75 -12.74
N ASP A 107 -3.79 -4.20 -12.44
CA ASP A 107 -4.87 -3.33 -11.96
C ASP A 107 -4.64 -2.95 -10.50
N GLN A 108 -4.31 -1.67 -10.26
CA GLN A 108 -4.05 -1.14 -8.92
C GLN A 108 -5.32 -1.05 -8.07
N VAL A 109 -6.50 -0.99 -8.69
CA VAL A 109 -7.78 -0.92 -7.98
C VAL A 109 -8.23 -2.31 -7.56
N ALA A 110 -8.21 -3.29 -8.47
CA ALA A 110 -8.69 -4.65 -8.21
C ALA A 110 -7.67 -5.55 -7.50
N GLN A 111 -6.37 -5.39 -7.84
CA GLN A 111 -5.32 -6.31 -7.41
C GLN A 111 -4.32 -5.70 -6.44
N GLY A 112 -4.38 -4.36 -6.26
CA GLY A 112 -3.42 -3.61 -5.47
C GLY A 112 -3.58 -3.85 -3.98
N ALA A 113 -2.93 -4.88 -3.43
CA ALA A 113 -2.84 -5.07 -1.98
C ALA A 113 -1.85 -4.08 -1.39
N ARG A 114 -2.33 -3.20 -0.51
CA ARG A 114 -1.54 -2.20 0.21
C ARG A 114 -1.99 -2.14 1.66
N GLN A 115 -1.05 -1.81 2.55
CA GLN A 115 -1.40 -1.50 3.93
C GLN A 115 -2.30 -0.26 3.94
N THR A 116 -3.51 -0.39 4.49
CA THR A 116 -4.53 0.66 4.49
C THR A 116 -4.11 1.90 5.30
N GLY A 117 -3.30 1.71 6.35
CA GLY A 117 -2.88 2.79 7.23
C GLY A 117 -4.07 3.56 7.80
N SER A 118 -3.96 4.89 7.79
CA SER A 118 -4.99 5.77 8.35
C SER A 118 -6.32 5.79 7.61
N THR A 119 -6.40 5.24 6.40
CA THR A 119 -7.69 5.09 5.69
C THR A 119 -8.60 4.06 6.36
N PHE A 120 -8.08 3.26 7.29
CA PHE A 120 -8.86 2.32 8.10
C PHE A 120 -9.55 2.98 9.31
N LYS A 121 -9.12 4.17 9.74
CA LYS A 121 -9.67 4.87 10.91
C LYS A 121 -11.18 5.08 10.88
N PRO A 122 -11.82 5.44 9.75
CA PRO A 122 -13.28 5.60 9.71
C PRO A 122 -14.04 4.37 10.20
N PHE A 123 -13.55 3.16 9.95
CA PHE A 123 -14.20 1.92 10.44
C PHE A 123 -14.09 1.78 11.96
N VAL A 124 -12.97 2.17 12.55
CA VAL A 124 -12.78 2.16 14.02
C VAL A 124 -13.72 3.17 14.65
N TYR A 125 -13.82 4.39 14.11
CA TYR A 125 -14.72 5.43 14.61
C TYR A 125 -16.19 5.04 14.43
N ALA A 126 -16.56 4.50 13.27
CA ALA A 126 -17.92 4.00 13.04
C ALA A 126 -18.31 2.90 14.04
N THR A 127 -17.38 1.97 14.32
CA THR A 127 -17.61 0.92 15.33
C THR A 127 -17.77 1.51 16.74
N ALA A 128 -16.96 2.53 17.09
CA ALA A 128 -17.08 3.18 18.39
C ALA A 128 -18.43 3.91 18.56
N ILE A 129 -18.91 4.55 17.50
CA ILE A 129 -20.21 5.22 17.49
C ILE A 129 -21.34 4.16 17.63
N ASP A 130 -21.28 3.07 16.85
CA ASP A 130 -22.28 2.01 16.83
C ASP A 130 -22.33 1.21 18.15
N GLN A 131 -21.16 0.80 18.68
CA GLN A 131 -21.08 -0.13 19.81
C GLN A 131 -21.03 0.58 21.17
N LEU A 132 -20.38 1.73 21.27
CA LEU A 132 -20.21 2.48 22.50
C LEU A 132 -21.18 3.65 22.61
N HIS A 133 -21.99 3.89 21.59
CA HIS A 133 -22.90 5.04 21.47
C HIS A 133 -22.20 6.40 21.68
N TYR A 134 -20.95 6.49 21.23
CA TYR A 134 -20.16 7.70 21.32
C TYR A 134 -20.62 8.76 20.32
N SER A 135 -20.84 9.97 20.84
CA SER A 135 -21.09 11.12 19.98
C SER A 135 -19.83 11.52 19.21
N PRO A 136 -19.92 11.96 17.95
CA PRO A 136 -18.79 12.62 17.25
C PRO A 136 -18.24 13.86 17.98
N CYS A 137 -19.03 14.45 18.90
CA CYS A 137 -18.63 15.57 19.74
C CYS A 137 -17.99 15.15 21.07
N LEU A 138 -17.91 13.82 21.36
CA LEU A 138 -17.20 13.34 22.53
C LEU A 138 -15.73 13.76 22.47
N GLU A 139 -15.21 14.32 23.54
CA GLU A 139 -13.83 14.74 23.64
C GLU A 139 -12.97 13.70 24.35
N LEU A 140 -11.82 13.41 23.79
CA LEU A 140 -10.77 12.57 24.36
C LEU A 140 -9.43 13.31 24.33
N PRO A 141 -8.54 13.08 25.32
CA PRO A 141 -7.24 13.72 25.34
C PRO A 141 -6.28 13.14 24.27
N ASP A 142 -5.54 13.99 23.59
CA ASP A 142 -4.43 13.58 22.72
C ASP A 142 -3.18 13.36 23.56
N ILE A 143 -3.11 12.21 24.20
CA ILE A 143 -1.98 11.73 25.02
C ILE A 143 -1.49 10.38 24.53
N GLN A 144 -0.30 9.98 24.95
CA GLN A 144 0.18 8.63 24.62
C GLN A 144 -0.80 7.57 25.11
N THR A 145 -1.27 6.75 24.19
CA THR A 145 -2.18 5.63 24.46
C THR A 145 -1.58 4.37 23.89
N CYS A 146 -1.57 3.30 24.68
CA CYS A 146 -1.02 2.00 24.30
C CYS A 146 -2.11 0.93 24.38
N ILE A 147 -1.97 -0.10 23.55
CA ILE A 147 -2.62 -1.39 23.75
C ILE A 147 -1.60 -2.29 24.44
N GLU A 148 -1.94 -2.81 25.60
CA GLU A 148 -1.02 -3.58 26.44
C GLU A 148 -0.61 -4.91 25.81
N ALA A 149 0.54 -5.45 26.24
CA ALA A 149 0.97 -6.79 25.88
C ALA A 149 -0.07 -7.84 26.34
N GLY A 150 -0.27 -8.88 25.55
CA GLY A 150 -1.28 -9.92 25.81
C GLY A 150 -2.69 -9.54 25.37
N LYS A 151 -3.00 -8.25 25.19
CA LYS A 151 -4.32 -7.80 24.72
C LYS A 151 -4.40 -7.95 23.21
N TYR A 152 -5.48 -8.54 22.74
CA TYR A 152 -5.75 -8.76 21.29
C TYR A 152 -4.66 -9.55 20.54
N GLY A 153 -3.84 -10.33 21.22
CA GLY A 153 -2.75 -11.11 20.63
C GLY A 153 -1.43 -10.36 20.47
N ASN A 154 -1.31 -9.14 20.98
CA ASN A 154 -0.07 -8.40 20.98
C ASN A 154 0.97 -9.08 21.88
N VAL A 155 2.15 -9.39 21.33
CA VAL A 155 3.29 -9.94 22.10
C VAL A 155 3.91 -8.85 22.99
N GLN A 156 3.92 -7.61 22.51
CA GLN A 156 4.46 -6.44 23.22
C GLN A 156 3.44 -5.31 23.23
N ALA A 157 3.57 -4.39 24.18
CA ALA A 157 2.74 -3.19 24.20
C ALA A 157 2.92 -2.37 22.92
N TRP A 158 1.81 -2.00 22.32
CA TRP A 158 1.80 -1.21 21.08
C TRP A 158 1.37 0.22 21.35
N CYS A 159 2.32 1.15 21.22
CA CYS A 159 2.19 2.57 21.56
C CYS A 159 2.51 3.45 20.34
N PRO A 160 1.64 3.56 19.34
CA PRO A 160 1.94 4.35 18.17
C PRO A 160 1.97 5.85 18.49
N ARG A 161 2.88 6.57 17.83
CA ARG A 161 2.96 8.03 17.90
C ARG A 161 2.06 8.67 16.85
N ASN A 162 1.67 9.91 17.08
CA ASN A 162 1.06 10.74 16.04
C ASN A 162 2.06 10.98 14.89
N SER A 163 1.56 11.30 13.70
CA SER A 163 2.41 11.59 12.52
C SER A 163 3.38 12.75 12.73
N THR A 164 3.04 13.69 13.63
CA THR A 164 3.89 14.78 14.07
C THR A 164 5.02 14.35 15.03
N GLY A 165 4.96 13.13 15.54
CA GLY A 165 5.87 12.61 16.57
C GLY A 165 5.51 12.99 18.00
N ASN A 166 4.61 13.95 18.21
CA ASN A 166 4.25 14.53 19.50
C ASN A 166 2.76 14.36 19.83
N PHE A 167 2.44 14.46 21.12
CA PHE A 167 1.08 14.51 21.63
C PHE A 167 0.80 15.93 22.12
N SER A 168 -0.37 16.48 21.81
CA SER A 168 -0.70 17.87 22.18
C SER A 168 -1.16 18.04 23.62
N GLY A 169 -1.58 16.95 24.27
CA GLY A 169 -2.21 16.97 25.60
C GLY A 169 -3.61 17.58 25.63
N LYS A 170 -4.12 18.09 24.52
CA LYS A 170 -5.41 18.80 24.44
C LYS A 170 -6.57 17.82 24.31
N MET A 171 -7.73 18.23 24.86
CA MET A 171 -8.99 17.56 24.56
C MET A 171 -9.38 17.84 23.10
N MET A 172 -9.82 16.80 22.40
CA MET A 172 -10.25 16.89 21.01
C MET A 172 -11.52 16.09 20.79
N THR A 173 -12.46 16.63 20.05
CA THR A 173 -13.65 15.89 19.65
C THR A 173 -13.26 14.74 18.70
N LEU A 174 -14.04 13.64 18.71
CA LEU A 174 -13.83 12.51 17.79
C LEU A 174 -13.81 12.99 16.33
N LYS A 175 -14.70 13.93 15.97
CA LYS A 175 -14.73 14.54 14.64
C LYS A 175 -13.40 15.22 14.30
N ALA A 176 -12.87 16.06 15.19
CA ALA A 176 -11.59 16.73 14.98
C ALA A 176 -10.41 15.76 14.94
N ALA A 177 -10.42 14.75 15.81
CA ALA A 177 -9.38 13.72 15.86
C ALA A 177 -9.33 12.88 14.57
N LEU A 178 -10.47 12.51 14.01
CA LEU A 178 -10.53 11.80 12.71
C LEU A 178 -10.07 12.71 11.57
N ALA A 179 -10.55 13.95 11.51
CA ALA A 179 -10.18 14.92 10.47
C ALA A 179 -8.66 15.22 10.43
N ASN A 180 -8.02 15.26 11.61
CA ASN A 180 -6.58 15.47 11.74
C ASN A 180 -5.78 14.16 11.80
N SER A 181 -6.43 13.01 11.63
CA SER A 181 -5.81 11.68 11.62
C SER A 181 -4.96 11.39 12.88
N ILE A 182 -5.46 11.75 14.05
CA ILE A 182 -4.76 11.57 15.34
C ILE A 182 -4.71 10.08 15.71
N ASN A 183 -3.52 9.56 15.94
CA ASN A 183 -3.32 8.13 16.23
C ASN A 183 -3.68 7.80 17.68
N SER A 184 -3.28 8.61 18.65
CA SER A 184 -3.53 8.38 20.08
C SER A 184 -5.00 8.15 20.39
N ILE A 185 -5.88 9.01 19.86
CA ILE A 185 -7.34 8.90 20.05
C ILE A 185 -7.88 7.66 19.30
N THR A 186 -7.38 7.37 18.09
CA THR A 186 -7.78 6.16 17.36
C THR A 186 -7.43 4.87 18.14
N VAL A 187 -6.24 4.84 18.75
CA VAL A 187 -5.80 3.71 19.59
C VAL A 187 -6.69 3.57 20.83
N ASN A 188 -7.05 4.67 21.48
CA ASN A 188 -7.99 4.67 22.60
C ASN A 188 -9.34 4.07 22.21
N LEU A 189 -9.88 4.46 21.06
CA LEU A 189 -11.12 3.88 20.54
C LEU A 189 -10.94 2.39 20.24
N MET A 190 -9.87 2.01 19.54
CA MET A 190 -9.58 0.62 19.19
C MET A 190 -9.41 -0.27 20.44
N ASP A 191 -8.78 0.27 21.48
CA ASP A 191 -8.63 -0.45 22.75
C ASP A 191 -9.96 -0.69 23.46
N LYS A 192 -10.92 0.20 23.30
CA LYS A 192 -12.26 0.07 23.90
C LYS A 192 -13.17 -0.84 23.10
N VAL A 193 -13.20 -0.73 21.78
CA VAL A 193 -14.09 -1.56 20.94
C VAL A 193 -13.51 -2.95 20.64
N GLY A 194 -12.18 -3.06 20.60
CA GLY A 194 -11.49 -4.27 20.19
C GLY A 194 -11.52 -4.54 18.68
N PRO A 195 -10.65 -5.43 18.19
CA PRO A 195 -10.53 -5.70 16.74
C PRO A 195 -11.72 -6.48 16.16
N VAL A 196 -12.35 -7.36 16.95
CA VAL A 196 -13.41 -8.25 16.43
C VAL A 196 -14.65 -7.48 15.97
N PRO A 197 -15.23 -6.53 16.74
CA PRO A 197 -16.34 -5.72 16.28
C PRO A 197 -16.02 -4.91 15.02
N VAL A 198 -14.79 -4.35 14.93
CA VAL A 198 -14.34 -3.60 13.74
C VAL A 198 -14.29 -4.51 12.52
N ILE A 199 -13.73 -5.71 12.65
CA ILE A 199 -13.69 -6.72 11.57
C ILE A 199 -15.10 -7.10 11.13
N ASN A 200 -16.02 -7.28 12.09
CA ASN A 200 -17.41 -7.63 11.77
C ASN A 200 -18.13 -6.50 11.02
N LEU A 201 -17.90 -5.25 11.38
CA LEU A 201 -18.43 -4.10 10.64
C LEU A 201 -17.88 -4.09 9.20
N VAL A 202 -16.56 -4.21 9.05
CA VAL A 202 -15.87 -4.21 7.75
C VAL A 202 -16.39 -5.34 6.85
N LYS A 203 -16.62 -6.54 7.40
CA LYS A 203 -17.24 -7.66 6.67
C LYS A 203 -18.67 -7.35 6.21
N LYS A 204 -19.49 -6.73 7.04
CA LYS A 204 -20.86 -6.29 6.67
C LYS A 204 -20.84 -5.28 5.50
N LEU A 205 -19.76 -4.49 5.39
CA LEU A 205 -19.53 -3.55 4.29
C LEU A 205 -18.96 -4.21 3.03
N GLY A 206 -18.84 -5.54 2.99
CA GLY A 206 -18.37 -6.30 1.84
C GLY A 206 -16.85 -6.41 1.71
N ILE A 207 -16.08 -5.90 2.67
CA ILE A 207 -14.63 -6.02 2.70
C ILE A 207 -14.28 -7.31 3.45
N ASP A 208 -13.87 -8.34 2.73
CA ASP A 208 -13.51 -9.61 3.33
C ASP A 208 -12.02 -9.68 3.73
N ARG A 209 -11.65 -10.80 4.37
CA ARG A 209 -10.28 -11.05 4.84
C ARG A 209 -9.23 -11.04 3.70
N LYS A 210 -9.64 -11.26 2.44
CA LYS A 210 -8.75 -11.24 1.28
C LYS A 210 -8.46 -9.82 0.79
N SER A 211 -9.32 -8.89 1.16
CA SER A 211 -9.25 -7.48 0.75
C SER A 211 -8.42 -6.61 1.72
N VAL A 212 -7.97 -7.15 2.86
CA VAL A 212 -7.36 -6.41 3.97
C VAL A 212 -5.94 -6.91 4.31
N VAL A 213 -5.20 -7.39 3.32
CA VAL A 213 -3.78 -7.78 3.48
C VAL A 213 -2.85 -6.69 3.02
#